data_efed31a58da41cb7c9f2ebfbea4f9c9e
#
_entry.id   efed31a58da41cb7c9f2ebfbea4f9c9e
#
_cell.length_a   1.000
_cell.length_b   1.000
_cell.length_c   1.000
_cell.angle_alpha   90.00
_cell.angle_beta   90.00
_cell.angle_gamma   90.00
#
_symmetry.space_group_name_H-M   'P 1'
#
loop_
_entity.id
_entity.type
_entity.pdbx_description
1 polymer ?
#
loop_
_entity_poly.entity_id
_entity_poly.type
_entity_poly.pdbx_seq_one_letter_code
_entity_poly.pdbx_strand_id
1 'polypeptide(L)'
;MNDGSYREFASGPWLTAKAMDYFWNQYLPAGTDRAQPHVSPLNTPDSILHGQAPALVITDENDVLRDEGEAYARRLVEAGVPVITTRYNATIHDFVMLNALAK
;
A
#
# COMPACT_ATOMS: atom_id res chain seq x y z
N MET A 1 -8.10 6.97 0.28
CA MET A 1 -7.95 6.81 1.74
C MET A 1 -9.29 6.58 2.47
N ASN A 2 -10.18 5.75 1.94
CA ASN A 2 -11.46 5.44 2.59
C ASN A 2 -11.74 3.95 2.70
N ASP A 3 -10.71 3.13 2.50
CA ASP A 3 -10.83 1.69 2.46
C ASP A 3 -10.85 1.09 3.86
N GLY A 4 -11.21 -0.20 3.93
CA GLY A 4 -11.40 -0.91 5.18
C GLY A 4 -10.27 -0.73 6.18
N SER A 5 -9.01 -0.99 5.76
CA SER A 5 -7.83 -0.89 6.61
C SER A 5 -7.56 0.55 7.08
N TYR A 6 -7.81 1.57 6.27
CA TYR A 6 -7.68 2.96 6.71
C TYR A 6 -8.65 3.35 7.82
N ARG A 7 -9.83 2.74 7.85
CA ARG A 7 -10.81 2.94 8.94
C ARG A 7 -10.48 2.05 10.13
N GLU A 8 -10.17 0.79 9.87
CA GLU A 8 -9.88 -0.21 10.89
C GLU A 8 -8.67 0.20 11.74
N PHE A 9 -7.61 0.68 11.11
CA PHE A 9 -6.35 1.05 11.75
C PHE A 9 -6.10 2.57 11.77
N ALA A 10 -7.15 3.40 11.71
CA ALA A 10 -7.01 4.86 11.67
C ALA A 10 -6.14 5.45 12.79
N SER A 11 -6.17 4.83 13.97
CA SER A 11 -5.41 5.25 15.16
C SER A 11 -4.13 4.42 15.40
N GLY A 12 -3.72 3.61 14.46
CA GLY A 12 -2.58 2.69 14.58
C GLY A 12 -3.04 1.23 14.74
N PRO A 13 -2.12 0.28 15.04
CA PRO A 13 -0.81 0.49 15.69
C PRO A 13 0.23 1.08 14.72
N TRP A 14 1.17 1.85 15.27
CA TRP A 14 2.33 2.45 14.62
C TRP A 14 1.96 3.52 13.56
N LEU A 15 1.68 3.16 12.33
CA LEU A 15 1.25 4.08 11.28
C LEU A 15 -0.25 4.39 11.41
N THR A 16 -0.59 5.68 11.43
CA THR A 16 -1.98 6.15 11.54
C THR A 16 -2.47 6.78 10.24
N ALA A 17 -3.78 6.87 10.03
CA ALA A 17 -4.36 7.59 8.90
C ALA A 17 -3.95 9.07 8.90
N LYS A 18 -3.85 9.70 10.08
CA LYS A 18 -3.38 11.09 10.22
C LYS A 18 -1.90 11.25 9.83
N ALA A 19 -1.06 10.28 10.19
CA ALA A 19 0.35 10.28 9.77
C ALA A 19 0.48 10.17 8.25
N MET A 20 -0.35 9.33 7.60
CA MET A 20 -0.38 9.23 6.15
C MET A 20 -0.78 10.55 5.47
N ASP A 21 -1.78 11.26 6.01
CA ASP A 21 -2.14 12.58 5.48
C ASP A 21 -0.98 13.57 5.61
N TYR A 22 -0.28 13.57 6.74
CA TYR A 22 0.91 14.39 6.92
C TYR A 22 2.00 14.02 5.91
N PHE A 23 2.33 12.73 5.71
CA PHE A 23 3.34 12.29 4.77
C PHE A 23 3.00 12.65 3.33
N TRP A 24 1.74 12.51 2.92
CA TRP A 24 1.28 12.96 1.61
C TRP A 24 1.53 14.46 1.39
N ASN A 25 1.27 15.28 2.39
CA ASN A 25 1.48 16.72 2.34
C ASN A 25 2.97 17.11 2.31
N GLN A 26 3.85 16.28 2.87
CA GLN A 26 5.30 16.49 2.80
C GLN A 26 5.91 15.98 1.48
N TYR A 27 5.38 14.90 0.95
CA TYR A 27 5.93 14.23 -0.23
C TYR A 27 5.61 14.98 -1.54
N LEU A 28 4.43 15.55 -1.66
CA LEU A 28 3.95 16.15 -2.89
C LEU A 28 3.94 17.68 -2.81
N PRO A 29 4.49 18.36 -3.83
CA PRO A 29 4.32 19.81 -3.98
C PRO A 29 2.84 20.22 -4.01
N ALA A 30 2.55 21.43 -3.54
CA ALA A 30 1.20 21.98 -3.59
C ALA A 30 0.67 22.00 -5.05
N GLY A 31 -0.57 21.57 -5.24
CA GLY A 31 -1.21 21.50 -6.56
C GLY A 31 -0.90 20.23 -7.36
N THR A 32 -0.10 19.31 -6.82
CA THR A 32 0.12 18.01 -7.49
C THR A 32 -1.17 17.20 -7.53
N ASP A 33 -1.52 16.69 -8.71
CA ASP A 33 -2.60 15.71 -8.85
C ASP A 33 -2.20 14.39 -8.21
N ARG A 34 -2.82 14.09 -7.06
CA ARG A 34 -2.55 12.86 -6.29
C ARG A 34 -3.08 11.60 -6.97
N ALA A 35 -3.95 11.73 -7.97
CA ALA A 35 -4.54 10.60 -8.66
C ALA A 35 -3.65 10.06 -9.80
N GLN A 36 -2.60 10.79 -10.19
CA GLN A 36 -1.73 10.35 -11.28
C GLN A 36 -1.01 9.03 -10.95
N PRO A 37 -0.79 8.13 -11.93
CA PRO A 37 -0.24 6.78 -11.71
C PRO A 37 1.10 6.72 -10.97
N HIS A 38 2.00 7.67 -11.23
CA HIS A 38 3.30 7.71 -10.54
C HIS A 38 3.22 8.15 -9.06
N VAL A 39 2.11 8.73 -8.66
CA VAL A 39 1.82 9.13 -7.28
C VAL A 39 0.97 8.06 -6.58
N SER A 40 -0.05 7.58 -7.27
CA SER A 40 -0.98 6.56 -6.77
C SER A 40 -1.04 5.38 -7.75
N PRO A 41 -0.13 4.41 -7.62
CA PRO A 41 -0.03 3.27 -8.54
C PRO A 41 -1.34 2.48 -8.69
N LEU A 42 -2.20 2.50 -7.68
CA LEU A 42 -3.52 1.89 -7.74
C LEU A 42 -4.42 2.50 -8.84
N ASN A 43 -4.13 3.72 -9.29
CA ASN A 43 -4.86 4.39 -10.36
C ASN A 43 -4.24 4.17 -11.76
N THR A 44 -3.20 3.34 -11.87
CA THR A 44 -2.55 3.06 -13.17
C THR A 44 -3.53 2.40 -14.13
N PRO A 45 -3.68 2.90 -15.37
CA PRO A 45 -4.51 2.26 -16.40
C PRO A 45 -4.06 0.81 -16.66
N ASP A 46 -5.00 -0.09 -16.94
CA ASP A 46 -4.72 -1.51 -17.20
C ASP A 46 -3.78 -1.72 -18.38
N SER A 47 -3.87 -0.87 -19.40
CA SER A 47 -2.95 -0.86 -20.55
C SER A 47 -1.48 -0.65 -20.19
N ILE A 48 -1.22 0.04 -19.07
CA ILE A 48 0.15 0.27 -18.53
C ILE A 48 0.54 -0.85 -17.57
N LEU A 49 -0.42 -1.42 -16.83
CA LEU A 49 -0.15 -2.56 -15.94
C LEU A 49 0.21 -3.82 -16.73
N HIS A 50 -0.37 -3.99 -17.91
CA HIS A 50 -0.04 -5.11 -18.79
C HIS A 50 1.44 -5.08 -19.17
N GLY A 51 2.14 -6.21 -19.02
CA GLY A 51 3.55 -6.34 -19.35
C GLY A 51 4.53 -5.79 -18.30
N GLN A 52 4.06 -5.42 -17.13
CA GLN A 52 4.93 -5.10 -16.00
C GLN A 52 5.75 -6.32 -15.55
N ALA A 53 6.88 -6.05 -14.92
CA ALA A 53 7.73 -7.10 -14.36
C ALA A 53 6.98 -7.92 -13.30
N PRO A 54 7.35 -9.22 -13.12
CA PRO A 54 6.82 -10.03 -12.03
C PRO A 54 6.98 -9.30 -10.69
N ALA A 55 5.96 -9.39 -9.83
CA ALA A 55 5.91 -8.66 -8.58
C ALA A 55 5.76 -9.58 -7.36
N LEU A 56 6.41 -9.19 -6.27
CA LEU A 56 6.15 -9.71 -4.93
C LEU A 56 5.54 -8.58 -4.10
N VAL A 57 4.31 -8.78 -3.62
CA VAL A 57 3.61 -7.82 -2.77
C VAL A 57 3.48 -8.40 -1.37
N ILE A 58 4.08 -7.69 -0.42
CA ILE A 58 4.05 -8.05 1.00
C ILE A 58 3.20 -7.02 1.73
N THR A 59 2.28 -7.48 2.56
CA THR A 59 1.42 -6.62 3.38
C THR A 59 1.41 -7.11 4.83
N ASP A 60 1.13 -6.18 5.72
CA ASP A 60 0.97 -6.42 7.16
C ASP A 60 -0.50 -6.49 7.53
N GLU A 61 -0.86 -7.40 8.43
CA GLU A 61 -2.26 -7.53 8.84
C GLU A 61 -2.80 -6.25 9.47
N ASN A 62 -2.01 -5.63 10.36
CA ASN A 62 -2.44 -4.47 11.16
C ASN A 62 -1.85 -3.16 10.59
N ASP A 63 -2.13 -2.89 9.31
CA ASP A 63 -1.59 -1.73 8.60
C ASP A 63 -2.68 -0.95 7.87
N VAL A 64 -2.67 0.36 7.99
CA VAL A 64 -3.59 1.25 7.24
C VAL A 64 -3.44 1.07 5.73
N LEU A 65 -2.25 0.68 5.23
CA LEU A 65 -1.94 0.49 3.81
C LEU A 65 -2.26 -0.91 3.28
N ARG A 66 -2.69 -1.84 4.15
CA ARG A 66 -2.94 -3.25 3.79
C ARG A 66 -3.83 -3.39 2.55
N ASP A 67 -5.01 -2.79 2.60
CA ASP A 67 -6.03 -3.01 1.58
C ASP A 67 -5.64 -2.37 0.23
N GLU A 68 -4.92 -1.25 0.23
CA GLU A 68 -4.38 -0.63 -0.99
C GLU A 68 -3.31 -1.52 -1.65
N GLY A 69 -2.39 -2.06 -0.85
CA GLY A 69 -1.36 -2.98 -1.33
C GLY A 69 -1.95 -4.23 -1.97
N GLU A 70 -2.94 -4.83 -1.32
CA GLU A 70 -3.63 -6.01 -1.84
C GLU A 70 -4.51 -5.71 -3.06
N ALA A 71 -5.14 -4.54 -3.11
CA ALA A 71 -5.89 -4.10 -4.28
C ALA A 71 -4.97 -3.91 -5.49
N TYR A 72 -3.78 -3.34 -5.28
CA TYR A 72 -2.79 -3.22 -6.35
C TYR A 72 -2.31 -4.57 -6.85
N ALA A 73 -2.03 -5.52 -5.95
CA ALA A 73 -1.67 -6.88 -6.33
C ALA A 73 -2.76 -7.55 -7.18
N ARG A 74 -4.03 -7.42 -6.80
CA ARG A 74 -5.15 -7.93 -7.60
C ARG A 74 -5.19 -7.33 -9.01
N ARG A 75 -5.01 -6.02 -9.12
CA ARG A 75 -4.98 -5.35 -10.44
C ARG A 75 -3.84 -5.83 -11.33
N LEU A 76 -2.66 -6.09 -10.76
CA LEU A 76 -1.54 -6.68 -11.49
C LEU A 76 -1.88 -8.07 -12.01
N VAL A 77 -2.50 -8.93 -11.18
CA VAL A 77 -2.96 -10.28 -11.59
C VAL A 77 -3.98 -10.18 -12.73
N GLU A 78 -4.97 -9.29 -12.60
CA GLU A 78 -6.00 -9.05 -13.64
C GLU A 78 -5.38 -8.56 -14.96
N ALA A 79 -4.29 -7.81 -14.89
CA ALA A 79 -3.50 -7.38 -16.05
C ALA A 79 -2.56 -8.47 -16.62
N GLY A 80 -2.57 -9.69 -16.06
CA GLY A 80 -1.74 -10.81 -16.53
C GLY A 80 -0.29 -10.79 -16.05
N VAL A 81 0.04 -9.98 -15.05
CA VAL A 81 1.37 -9.93 -14.44
C VAL A 81 1.53 -11.11 -13.47
N PRO A 82 2.65 -11.85 -13.49
CA PRO A 82 2.96 -12.84 -12.46
C PRO A 82 3.14 -12.17 -11.10
N VAL A 83 2.31 -12.52 -10.11
CA VAL A 83 2.33 -11.90 -8.78
C VAL A 83 2.34 -12.97 -7.70
N ILE A 84 3.21 -12.78 -6.72
CA ILE A 84 3.16 -13.47 -5.43
C ILE A 84 2.70 -12.46 -4.39
N THR A 85 1.68 -12.81 -3.60
CA THR A 85 1.21 -11.98 -2.49
C THR A 85 1.39 -12.71 -1.17
N THR A 86 1.85 -12.01 -0.16
CA THR A 86 1.97 -12.55 1.20
C THR A 86 1.49 -11.51 2.20
N ARG A 87 0.48 -11.87 3.00
CA ARG A 87 0.12 -11.10 4.19
C ARG A 87 0.77 -11.75 5.41
N TYR A 88 1.50 -10.98 6.19
CA TYR A 88 2.03 -11.42 7.47
C TYR A 88 1.03 -11.10 8.57
N ASN A 89 0.56 -12.14 9.26
CA ASN A 89 -0.39 -12.00 10.35
C ASN A 89 0.29 -11.51 11.62
N ALA A 90 -0.44 -10.75 12.44
CA ALA A 90 0.03 -10.15 13.69
C ALA A 90 1.22 -9.19 13.53
N THR A 91 1.49 -8.72 12.33
CA THR A 91 2.52 -7.71 12.06
C THR A 91 1.92 -6.32 11.89
N ILE A 92 2.76 -5.31 12.03
CA ILE A 92 2.43 -3.89 11.89
C ILE A 92 3.32 -3.26 10.82
N HIS A 93 2.96 -2.08 10.35
CA HIS A 93 3.74 -1.32 9.38
C HIS A 93 5.24 -1.30 9.76
N ASP A 94 6.13 -1.40 8.78
CA ASP A 94 7.58 -1.46 8.93
C ASP A 94 8.13 -2.72 9.64
N PHE A 95 7.35 -3.77 9.84
CA PHE A 95 7.79 -4.95 10.61
C PHE A 95 9.14 -5.50 10.14
N VAL A 96 9.43 -5.44 8.85
CA VAL A 96 10.70 -5.90 8.25
C VAL A 96 11.90 -5.11 8.80
N MET A 97 11.67 -3.86 9.21
CA MET A 97 12.69 -2.96 9.76
C MET A 97 12.70 -2.95 11.30
N LEU A 98 11.66 -3.47 11.93
CA LEU A 98 11.46 -3.44 13.38
C LEU A 98 12.05 -4.72 14.04
N ASN A 99 13.29 -5.05 13.75
CA ASN A 99 13.96 -6.26 14.26
C ASN A 99 13.88 -6.45 15.79
N ALA A 100 13.68 -5.36 16.54
CA ALA A 100 13.53 -5.42 18.00
C ALA A 100 12.20 -6.06 18.44
N LEU A 101 11.21 -6.15 17.55
CA LEU A 101 9.90 -6.74 17.82
C LEU A 101 9.81 -8.20 17.33
N ALA A 102 10.79 -8.67 16.57
CA ALA A 102 10.88 -10.03 16.05
C ALA A 102 11.66 -10.94 17.01
N LYS A 103 11.13 -11.15 18.24
CA LYS A 103 11.66 -12.13 19.19
C LYS A 103 10.68 -13.28 19.36
#